data_f6181db5977812a9f1e30f66b607a7e7
#
_entry.id   f6181db5977812a9f1e30f66b607a7e7
#
_cell.length_a   1.000
_cell.length_b   1.000
_cell.length_c   1.000
_cell.angle_alpha   90.00
_cell.angle_beta   90.00
_cell.angle_gamma   90.00
#
_symmetry.space_group_name_H-M   'P 1'
#
loop_
_entity.id
_entity.type
_entity.pdbx_description
1 polymer ?
#
loop_
_entity_poly.entity_id
_entity_poly.type
_entity_poly.pdbx_seq_one_letter_code
_entity_poly.pdbx_strand_id
1 'polypeptide(L)'
;MQELESFESGELKPLLEALLLVSDDSVPATELARATGAAPGEVSQALAELAAEYESANRGFQLREVAGGWRLYTHPAYHDQVGDYVLSWDARKLSQAALETLAVIAYHQPVTREGVRAIRGVNSDGVIASLREKGLVREAGHEADRGQAVLFGTTRLFLEHFGLKSLRELPPLEDFAPDEESKRFIRERLSGRQIGSTLEEAADDLEDERDLLGNDLEDAGGLPDDGEALGDE
;
A
#
# COMPACT_ATOMS: atom_id res chain seq x y z
N MET A 1 2.27 -36.69 19.68
CA MET A 1 1.52 -35.49 20.09
C MET A 1 2.26 -35.00 21.33
N GLN A 2 3.15 -34.01 21.18
CA GLN A 2 3.77 -33.35 22.31
C GLN A 2 2.70 -32.47 22.93
N GLU A 3 2.43 -32.69 24.24
CA GLU A 3 1.67 -31.77 25.06
C GLU A 3 2.40 -30.42 25.00
N LEU A 4 1.72 -29.40 24.46
CA LEU A 4 2.15 -28.00 24.58
C LEU A 4 2.06 -27.70 26.09
N GLU A 5 3.19 -27.66 26.76
CA GLU A 5 3.28 -27.14 28.12
C GLU A 5 2.65 -25.73 28.09
N SER A 6 1.65 -25.51 28.93
CA SER A 6 1.01 -24.22 29.09
C SER A 6 2.05 -23.24 29.62
N PHE A 7 2.41 -22.24 28.80
CA PHE A 7 3.31 -21.18 29.21
C PHE A 7 2.76 -20.46 30.44
N GLU A 8 3.61 -20.21 31.43
CA GLU A 8 3.22 -19.40 32.58
C GLU A 8 2.87 -17.97 32.12
N SER A 9 1.93 -17.31 32.81
CA SER A 9 1.43 -15.98 32.39
C SER A 9 2.54 -14.92 32.21
N GLY A 10 3.73 -15.12 32.79
CA GLY A 10 4.89 -14.25 32.62
C GLY A 10 5.65 -14.41 31.29
N GLU A 11 5.41 -15.50 30.56
CA GLU A 11 6.09 -15.83 29.31
C GLU A 11 5.28 -15.48 28.05
N LEU A 12 3.98 -15.13 28.20
CA LEU A 12 3.09 -14.88 27.07
C LEU A 12 3.55 -13.66 26.24
N LYS A 13 3.89 -12.55 26.86
CA LYS A 13 4.33 -11.34 26.15
C LYS A 13 5.60 -11.56 25.33
N PRO A 14 6.71 -12.11 25.91
CA PRO A 14 7.91 -12.41 25.14
C PRO A 14 7.65 -13.40 23.98
N LEU A 15 6.77 -14.37 24.16
CA LEU A 15 6.40 -15.30 23.09
C LEU A 15 5.62 -14.60 21.98
N LEU A 16 4.67 -13.72 22.32
CA LEU A 16 3.97 -12.89 21.34
C LEU A 16 4.91 -11.97 20.57
N GLU A 17 5.88 -11.35 21.24
CA GLU A 17 6.93 -10.56 20.59
C GLU A 17 7.72 -11.38 19.56
N ALA A 18 8.14 -12.59 19.94
CA ALA A 18 8.89 -13.48 19.04
C ALA A 18 8.05 -13.91 17.81
N LEU A 19 6.77 -14.23 18.01
CA LEU A 19 5.86 -14.61 16.92
C LEU A 19 5.61 -13.43 15.97
N LEU A 20 5.37 -12.25 16.51
CA LEU A 20 5.15 -11.04 15.73
C LEU A 20 6.40 -10.59 14.96
N LEU A 21 7.58 -10.82 15.54
CA LEU A 21 8.86 -10.46 14.90
C LEU A 21 9.14 -11.29 13.64
N VAL A 22 8.73 -12.57 13.63
CA VAL A 22 8.95 -13.46 12.48
C VAL A 22 7.79 -13.45 11.47
N SER A 23 6.72 -12.71 11.76
CA SER A 23 5.54 -12.64 10.90
C SER A 23 5.69 -11.54 9.86
N ASP A 24 5.54 -11.89 8.59
CA ASP A 24 5.58 -10.93 7.47
C ASP A 24 4.27 -10.14 7.31
N ASP A 25 3.15 -10.73 7.75
CA ASP A 25 1.80 -10.15 7.63
C ASP A 25 1.19 -9.84 9.00
N SER A 26 0.07 -9.12 9.03
CA SER A 26 -0.69 -8.91 10.25
C SER A 26 -1.34 -10.21 10.73
N VAL A 27 -1.13 -10.59 12.00
CA VAL A 27 -1.57 -11.86 12.58
C VAL A 27 -2.80 -11.64 13.47
N PRO A 28 -3.93 -12.32 13.20
CA PRO A 28 -5.12 -12.26 14.07
C PRO A 28 -4.81 -12.74 15.48
N ALA A 29 -5.38 -12.10 16.50
CA ALA A 29 -5.22 -12.52 17.90
C ALA A 29 -5.67 -13.98 18.14
N THR A 30 -6.64 -14.48 17.38
CA THR A 30 -7.09 -15.88 17.42
C THR A 30 -6.02 -16.86 16.94
N GLU A 31 -5.21 -16.47 15.97
CA GLU A 31 -4.11 -17.28 15.47
C GLU A 31 -2.95 -17.30 16.47
N LEU A 32 -2.62 -16.14 17.04
CA LEU A 32 -1.65 -16.05 18.14
C LEU A 32 -2.09 -16.86 19.37
N ALA A 33 -3.38 -16.84 19.71
CA ALA A 33 -3.93 -17.67 20.78
C ALA A 33 -3.75 -19.17 20.51
N ARG A 34 -3.98 -19.59 19.25
CA ARG A 34 -3.74 -20.99 18.86
C ARG A 34 -2.26 -21.36 18.93
N ALA A 35 -1.36 -20.45 18.54
CA ALA A 35 0.09 -20.70 18.54
C ALA A 35 0.68 -20.74 19.96
N THR A 36 0.14 -19.92 20.88
CA THR A 36 0.61 -19.84 22.28
C THR A 36 -0.10 -20.81 23.22
N GLY A 37 -1.26 -21.35 22.83
CA GLY A 37 -2.12 -22.15 23.72
C GLY A 37 -2.87 -21.32 24.77
N ALA A 38 -2.72 -20.00 24.78
CA ALA A 38 -3.40 -19.09 25.71
C ALA A 38 -4.84 -18.79 25.27
N ALA A 39 -5.68 -18.33 26.21
CA ALA A 39 -7.04 -17.92 25.87
C ALA A 39 -7.04 -16.67 24.98
N PRO A 40 -7.97 -16.58 23.99
CA PRO A 40 -7.99 -15.41 23.06
C PRO A 40 -8.12 -14.06 23.78
N GLY A 41 -8.83 -14.00 24.91
CA GLY A 41 -8.95 -12.79 25.72
C GLY A 41 -7.63 -12.38 26.38
N GLU A 42 -6.85 -13.33 26.88
CA GLU A 42 -5.53 -13.09 27.47
C GLU A 42 -4.54 -12.59 26.42
N VAL A 43 -4.55 -13.19 25.23
CA VAL A 43 -3.72 -12.75 24.11
C VAL A 43 -4.09 -11.33 23.70
N SER A 44 -5.37 -11.02 23.55
CA SER A 44 -5.82 -9.67 23.17
C SER A 44 -5.42 -8.62 24.22
N GLN A 45 -5.51 -8.95 25.49
CA GLN A 45 -5.06 -8.09 26.58
C GLN A 45 -3.55 -7.88 26.55
N ALA A 46 -2.77 -8.96 26.42
CA ALA A 46 -1.30 -8.90 26.36
C ALA A 46 -0.80 -8.08 25.17
N LEU A 47 -1.44 -8.19 24.00
CA LEU A 47 -1.10 -7.38 22.82
C LEU A 47 -1.39 -5.89 23.03
N ALA A 48 -2.52 -5.55 23.66
CA ALA A 48 -2.85 -4.16 23.98
C ALA A 48 -1.87 -3.57 25.01
N GLU A 49 -1.48 -4.37 26.00
CA GLU A 49 -0.46 -3.97 26.99
C GLU A 49 0.92 -3.77 26.36
N LEU A 50 1.36 -4.70 25.47
CA LEU A 50 2.63 -4.54 24.71
C LEU A 50 2.63 -3.28 23.87
N ALA A 51 1.51 -2.98 23.18
CA ALA A 51 1.40 -1.75 22.39
C ALA A 51 1.57 -0.51 23.26
N ALA A 52 0.93 -0.46 24.43
CA ALA A 52 1.06 0.64 25.39
C ALA A 52 2.47 0.72 26.01
N GLU A 53 3.10 -0.41 26.28
CA GLU A 53 4.47 -0.48 26.79
C GLU A 53 5.48 0.07 25.77
N TYR A 54 5.36 -0.26 24.49
CA TYR A 54 6.26 0.25 23.45
C TYR A 54 6.08 1.76 23.25
N GLU A 55 4.86 2.27 23.30
CA GLU A 55 4.57 3.68 23.21
C GLU A 55 5.17 4.44 24.41
N SER A 56 4.89 3.96 25.64
CA SER A 56 5.39 4.60 26.88
C SER A 56 6.91 4.56 27.00
N ALA A 57 7.55 3.49 26.50
CA ALA A 57 9.00 3.33 26.49
C ALA A 57 9.68 4.07 25.32
N ASN A 58 8.93 4.79 24.49
CA ASN A 58 9.43 5.55 23.34
C ASN A 58 10.33 4.72 22.43
N ARG A 59 9.86 3.50 22.06
CA ARG A 59 10.61 2.58 21.20
C ARG A 59 10.64 3.07 19.75
N GLY A 60 11.67 2.68 19.00
CA GLY A 60 11.78 2.96 17.55
C GLY A 60 10.81 2.16 16.68
N PHE A 61 9.98 1.32 17.28
CA PHE A 61 8.92 0.52 16.64
C PHE A 61 7.67 0.53 17.51
N GLN A 62 6.55 0.21 16.91
CA GLN A 62 5.23 0.17 17.54
C GLN A 62 4.48 -1.09 17.16
N LEU A 63 3.62 -1.59 18.03
CA LEU A 63 2.70 -2.67 17.75
C LEU A 63 1.33 -2.09 17.43
N ARG A 64 0.79 -2.41 16.24
CA ARG A 64 -0.49 -1.88 15.79
C ARG A 64 -1.43 -3.01 15.35
N GLU A 65 -2.70 -2.79 15.61
CA GLU A 65 -3.75 -3.62 15.04
C GLU A 65 -4.12 -3.07 13.65
N VAL A 66 -3.90 -3.86 12.59
CA VAL A 66 -4.13 -3.46 11.19
C VAL A 66 -4.75 -4.64 10.43
N ALA A 67 -5.63 -4.36 9.48
CA ALA A 67 -6.27 -5.37 8.63
C ALA A 67 -6.85 -6.58 9.40
N GLY A 68 -7.35 -6.35 10.62
CA GLY A 68 -7.93 -7.38 11.49
C GLY A 68 -6.91 -8.27 12.20
N GLY A 69 -5.64 -7.88 12.26
CA GLY A 69 -4.57 -8.56 12.98
C GLY A 69 -3.58 -7.58 13.59
N TRP A 70 -2.54 -8.10 14.23
CA TRP A 70 -1.48 -7.33 14.88
C TRP A 70 -0.18 -7.44 14.10
N ARG A 71 0.55 -6.31 14.01
CA ARG A 71 1.82 -6.24 13.30
C ARG A 71 2.73 -5.19 13.91
N LEU A 72 4.05 -5.45 13.85
CA LEU A 72 5.09 -4.49 14.21
C LEU A 72 5.35 -3.52 13.05
N TYR A 73 5.46 -2.24 13.37
CA TYR A 73 5.83 -1.16 12.45
C TYR A 73 6.95 -0.32 13.03
N THR A 74 7.73 0.31 12.19
CA THR A 74 8.65 1.37 12.63
C THR A 74 7.85 2.54 13.19
N HIS A 75 8.42 3.26 14.17
CA HIS A 75 7.75 4.42 14.74
C HIS A 75 7.73 5.59 13.74
N PRO A 76 6.61 6.31 13.56
CA PRO A 76 6.46 7.39 12.58
C PRO A 76 7.50 8.52 12.72
N ALA A 77 7.98 8.78 13.94
CA ALA A 77 9.01 9.80 14.19
C ALA A 77 10.34 9.55 13.45
N TYR A 78 10.57 8.32 12.97
CA TYR A 78 11.78 7.93 12.24
C TYR A 78 11.52 7.66 10.76
N HIS A 79 10.37 8.12 10.24
CA HIS A 79 9.94 7.85 8.87
C HIS A 79 10.99 8.23 7.83
N ASP A 80 11.55 9.44 7.93
CA ASP A 80 12.52 9.95 6.95
C ASP A 80 13.80 9.13 6.95
N GLN A 81 14.37 8.87 8.15
CA GLN A 81 15.61 8.11 8.30
C GLN A 81 15.45 6.64 7.84
N VAL A 82 14.32 6.04 8.21
CA VAL A 82 13.98 4.67 7.76
C VAL A 82 13.73 4.65 6.26
N GLY A 83 13.02 5.67 5.74
CA GLY A 83 12.77 5.83 4.32
C GLY A 83 14.07 5.90 3.52
N ASP A 84 14.99 6.77 3.89
CA ASP A 84 16.30 6.93 3.23
C ASP A 84 17.12 5.64 3.28
N TYR A 85 17.10 4.94 4.42
CA TYR A 85 17.78 3.66 4.58
C TYR A 85 17.22 2.56 3.68
N VAL A 86 15.89 2.43 3.61
CA VAL A 86 15.20 1.40 2.81
C VAL A 86 15.25 1.73 1.31
N LEU A 87 15.16 3.01 0.93
CA LEU A 87 15.22 3.44 -0.47
C LEU A 87 16.56 3.12 -1.14
N SER A 88 17.62 2.93 -0.35
CA SER A 88 18.88 2.40 -0.88
C SER A 88 18.75 0.94 -1.36
N TRP A 89 17.67 0.24 -1.01
CA TRP A 89 17.48 -1.19 -1.29
C TRP A 89 16.35 -1.50 -2.27
N ASP A 90 15.34 -0.62 -2.37
CA ASP A 90 14.20 -0.89 -3.26
C ASP A 90 13.58 0.39 -3.85
N ALA A 91 13.70 0.52 -5.18
CA ALA A 91 13.19 1.66 -5.94
C ALA A 91 11.66 1.62 -6.21
N ARG A 92 10.88 0.85 -5.47
CA ARG A 92 9.45 0.59 -5.75
C ARG A 92 8.50 1.61 -5.11
N LYS A 93 8.78 2.90 -5.21
CA LYS A 93 7.81 3.94 -4.85
C LYS A 93 6.62 3.90 -5.82
N LEU A 94 5.41 4.11 -5.28
CA LEU A 94 4.26 4.40 -6.13
C LEU A 94 4.45 5.80 -6.74
N SER A 95 4.22 5.93 -8.04
CA SER A 95 4.19 7.25 -8.69
C SER A 95 3.03 8.09 -8.15
N GLN A 96 3.09 9.41 -8.35
CA GLN A 96 2.00 10.31 -7.97
C GLN A 96 0.67 9.88 -8.60
N ALA A 97 0.68 9.52 -9.89
CA ALA A 97 -0.50 9.01 -10.60
C ALA A 97 -1.05 7.72 -9.98
N ALA A 98 -0.16 6.82 -9.51
CA ALA A 98 -0.56 5.59 -8.82
C ALA A 98 -1.19 5.88 -7.45
N LEU A 99 -0.62 6.79 -6.66
CA LEU A 99 -1.18 7.21 -5.37
C LEU A 99 -2.57 7.85 -5.53
N GLU A 100 -2.74 8.74 -6.49
CA GLU A 100 -4.01 9.38 -6.77
C GLU A 100 -5.08 8.38 -7.24
N THR A 101 -4.71 7.47 -8.15
CA THR A 101 -5.62 6.42 -8.62
C THR A 101 -6.01 5.47 -7.48
N LEU A 102 -5.04 5.09 -6.64
CA LEU A 102 -5.29 4.24 -5.48
C LEU A 102 -6.20 4.93 -4.47
N ALA A 103 -6.03 6.24 -4.22
CA ALA A 103 -6.90 7.03 -3.38
C ALA A 103 -8.34 7.07 -3.92
N VAL A 104 -8.52 7.33 -5.22
CA VAL A 104 -9.86 7.29 -5.84
C VAL A 104 -10.53 5.94 -5.62
N ILE A 105 -9.80 4.82 -5.84
CA ILE A 105 -10.35 3.48 -5.60
C ILE A 105 -10.68 3.28 -4.12
N ALA A 106 -9.80 3.66 -3.21
CA ALA A 106 -9.99 3.46 -1.77
C ALA A 106 -11.24 4.16 -1.23
N TYR A 107 -11.51 5.37 -1.69
CA TYR A 107 -12.64 6.17 -1.22
C TYR A 107 -13.96 5.87 -1.94
N HIS A 108 -13.92 5.37 -3.18
CA HIS A 108 -15.12 5.17 -4.00
C HIS A 108 -15.44 3.71 -4.29
N GLN A 109 -14.70 2.77 -3.69
CA GLN A 109 -14.93 1.36 -3.91
C GLN A 109 -16.32 0.87 -3.40
N PRO A 110 -16.98 -0.05 -4.14
CA PRO A 110 -16.53 -0.63 -5.41
C PRO A 110 -16.72 0.32 -6.59
N VAL A 111 -15.72 0.51 -7.45
CA VAL A 111 -15.70 1.48 -8.54
C VAL A 111 -15.23 0.85 -9.85
N THR A 112 -15.83 1.27 -10.99
CA THR A 112 -15.43 0.83 -12.34
C THR A 112 -14.24 1.66 -12.85
N ARG A 113 -13.57 1.17 -13.93
CA ARG A 113 -12.54 1.94 -14.64
C ARG A 113 -13.07 3.30 -15.13
N GLU A 114 -14.29 3.30 -15.65
CA GLU A 114 -14.95 4.53 -16.10
C GLU A 114 -15.20 5.49 -14.93
N GLY A 115 -15.60 4.97 -13.76
CA GLY A 115 -15.76 5.77 -12.55
C GLY A 115 -14.44 6.40 -12.10
N VAL A 116 -13.35 5.64 -12.11
CA VAL A 116 -12.01 6.16 -11.83
C VAL A 116 -11.63 7.25 -12.84
N ARG A 117 -11.80 6.98 -14.14
CA ARG A 117 -11.51 7.95 -15.20
C ARG A 117 -12.31 9.24 -15.06
N ALA A 118 -13.59 9.14 -14.68
CA ALA A 118 -14.46 10.32 -14.48
C ALA A 118 -13.96 11.24 -13.35
N ILE A 119 -13.37 10.66 -12.30
CA ILE A 119 -12.83 11.43 -11.17
C ILE A 119 -11.44 11.97 -11.50
N ARG A 120 -10.57 11.12 -12.10
CA ARG A 120 -9.20 11.50 -12.43
C ARG A 120 -9.08 12.45 -13.62
N GLY A 121 -10.06 12.46 -14.53
CA GLY A 121 -10.04 13.21 -15.78
C GLY A 121 -9.14 12.60 -16.87
N VAL A 122 -8.37 11.55 -16.58
CA VAL A 122 -7.42 10.90 -17.48
C VAL A 122 -7.60 9.39 -17.50
N ASN A 123 -7.08 8.73 -18.54
CA ASN A 123 -7.07 7.26 -18.59
C ASN A 123 -6.08 6.71 -17.55
N SER A 124 -6.59 5.83 -16.68
CA SER A 124 -5.81 5.22 -15.60
C SER A 124 -5.75 3.68 -15.70
N ASP A 125 -6.02 3.11 -16.87
CA ASP A 125 -6.10 1.64 -17.06
C ASP A 125 -4.76 0.95 -16.76
N GLY A 126 -3.64 1.50 -17.25
CA GLY A 126 -2.29 0.99 -16.98
C GLY A 126 -1.94 1.09 -15.50
N VAL A 127 -2.30 2.20 -14.85
CA VAL A 127 -2.08 2.41 -13.41
C VAL A 127 -2.89 1.40 -12.58
N ILE A 128 -4.16 1.17 -12.92
CA ILE A 128 -5.00 0.16 -12.25
C ILE A 128 -4.38 -1.24 -12.41
N ALA A 129 -3.87 -1.58 -13.61
CA ALA A 129 -3.20 -2.85 -13.85
C ALA A 129 -1.95 -3.01 -12.95
N SER A 130 -1.09 -2.01 -12.90
CA SER A 130 0.10 -1.99 -12.03
C SER A 130 -0.26 -2.09 -10.54
N LEU A 131 -1.29 -1.38 -10.06
CA LEU A 131 -1.77 -1.49 -8.69
C LEU A 131 -2.31 -2.89 -8.36
N ARG A 132 -2.91 -3.59 -9.34
CA ARG A 132 -3.33 -4.99 -9.20
C ARG A 132 -2.14 -5.93 -9.11
N GLU A 133 -1.14 -5.77 -9.96
CA GLU A 133 0.12 -6.55 -9.93
C GLU A 133 0.85 -6.37 -8.60
N LYS A 134 0.85 -5.16 -8.05
CA LYS A 134 1.38 -4.87 -6.71
C LYS A 134 0.49 -5.40 -5.57
N GLY A 135 -0.66 -5.98 -5.87
CA GLY A 135 -1.59 -6.54 -4.89
C GLY A 135 -2.34 -5.49 -4.04
N LEU A 136 -2.29 -4.20 -4.38
CA LEU A 136 -2.97 -3.13 -3.64
C LEU A 136 -4.45 -2.99 -4.02
N VAL A 137 -4.79 -3.36 -5.28
CA VAL A 137 -6.13 -3.32 -5.83
C VAL A 137 -6.53 -4.72 -6.29
N ARG A 138 -7.81 -5.06 -6.17
CA ARG A 138 -8.40 -6.32 -6.62
C ARG A 138 -9.72 -6.08 -7.36
N GLU A 139 -10.16 -7.07 -8.10
CA GLU A 139 -11.53 -7.12 -8.59
C GLU A 139 -12.48 -7.41 -7.43
N ALA A 140 -13.48 -6.55 -7.26
CA ALA A 140 -14.47 -6.62 -6.18
C ALA A 140 -15.83 -7.15 -6.66
N GLY A 141 -15.98 -7.42 -7.97
CA GLY A 141 -17.21 -7.90 -8.60
C GLY A 141 -17.44 -7.29 -9.97
N HIS A 142 -18.68 -7.38 -10.43
CA HIS A 142 -19.12 -6.83 -11.72
C HIS A 142 -20.41 -6.03 -11.52
N GLU A 143 -20.57 -4.96 -12.27
CA GLU A 143 -21.79 -4.15 -12.26
C GLU A 143 -22.86 -4.82 -13.13
N ALA A 144 -23.99 -5.18 -12.52
CA ALA A 144 -25.03 -5.97 -13.20
C ALA A 144 -25.74 -5.18 -14.34
N ASP A 145 -25.89 -3.87 -14.15
CA ASP A 145 -26.73 -3.02 -15.02
C ASP A 145 -25.97 -2.40 -16.22
N ARG A 146 -24.64 -2.46 -16.23
CA ARG A 146 -23.77 -1.84 -17.25
C ARG A 146 -22.82 -2.84 -17.92
N GLY A 147 -23.37 -3.90 -18.54
CA GLY A 147 -22.59 -4.80 -19.37
C GLY A 147 -21.49 -5.58 -18.62
N GLN A 148 -21.68 -5.86 -17.33
CA GLN A 148 -20.73 -6.58 -16.48
C GLN A 148 -19.35 -5.86 -16.34
N ALA A 149 -19.35 -4.54 -16.27
CA ALA A 149 -18.13 -3.78 -16.01
C ALA A 149 -17.47 -4.25 -14.70
N VAL A 150 -16.16 -4.49 -14.73
CA VAL A 150 -15.39 -4.92 -13.57
C VAL A 150 -15.37 -3.82 -12.52
N LEU A 151 -15.69 -4.17 -11.30
CA LEU A 151 -15.59 -3.31 -10.12
C LEU A 151 -14.27 -3.56 -9.40
N PHE A 152 -13.60 -2.50 -8.99
CA PHE A 152 -12.34 -2.53 -8.27
C PHE A 152 -12.51 -2.10 -6.81
N GLY A 153 -11.69 -2.68 -5.96
CA GLY A 153 -11.58 -2.33 -4.56
C GLY A 153 -10.17 -2.60 -4.05
N THR A 154 -9.86 -2.09 -2.87
CA THR A 154 -8.57 -2.32 -2.21
C THR A 154 -8.49 -3.73 -1.60
N THR A 155 -7.29 -4.11 -1.19
CA THR A 155 -6.96 -5.42 -0.62
C THR A 155 -6.63 -5.31 0.87
N ARG A 156 -6.38 -6.44 1.51
CA ARG A 156 -5.79 -6.49 2.86
C ARG A 156 -4.39 -5.86 2.87
N LEU A 157 -3.58 -6.13 1.85
CA LEU A 157 -2.23 -5.57 1.71
C LEU A 157 -2.26 -4.03 1.67
N PHE A 158 -3.28 -3.42 1.03
CA PHE A 158 -3.49 -1.98 1.10
C PHE A 158 -3.65 -1.51 2.56
N LEU A 159 -4.52 -2.15 3.35
CA LEU A 159 -4.71 -1.79 4.76
C LEU A 159 -3.41 -1.92 5.56
N GLU A 160 -2.63 -2.97 5.32
CA GLU A 160 -1.35 -3.19 5.97
C GLU A 160 -0.32 -2.13 5.60
N HIS A 161 -0.21 -1.76 4.31
CA HIS A 161 0.71 -0.71 3.85
C HIS A 161 0.39 0.66 4.45
N PHE A 162 -0.90 0.97 4.61
CA PHE A 162 -1.35 2.25 5.17
C PHE A 162 -1.58 2.20 6.69
N GLY A 163 -1.34 1.04 7.33
CA GLY A 163 -1.48 0.86 8.77
C GLY A 163 -2.91 1.05 9.28
N LEU A 164 -3.91 0.66 8.48
CA LEU A 164 -5.33 0.82 8.78
C LEU A 164 -5.93 -0.49 9.29
N LYS A 165 -6.78 -0.44 10.33
CA LYS A 165 -7.56 -1.61 10.78
C LYS A 165 -8.63 -1.98 9.76
N SER A 166 -9.24 -0.97 9.15
CA SER A 166 -10.28 -1.11 8.14
C SER A 166 -10.40 0.16 7.31
N LEU A 167 -11.15 0.11 6.21
CA LEU A 167 -11.46 1.28 5.37
C LEU A 167 -12.15 2.43 6.12
N ARG A 168 -12.78 2.14 7.27
CA ARG A 168 -13.43 3.16 8.09
C ARG A 168 -12.47 4.10 8.78
N GLU A 169 -11.19 3.73 8.86
CA GLU A 169 -10.13 4.57 9.39
C GLU A 169 -9.50 5.50 8.36
N LEU A 170 -9.95 5.42 7.09
CA LEU A 170 -9.58 6.44 6.11
C LEU A 170 -10.09 7.81 6.59
N PRO A 171 -9.23 8.83 6.59
CA PRO A 171 -9.65 10.18 6.95
C PRO A 171 -10.82 10.64 6.06
N PRO A 172 -11.81 11.37 6.60
CA PRO A 172 -12.91 11.86 5.79
C PRO A 172 -12.40 12.82 4.70
N LEU A 173 -13.04 12.79 3.51
CA LEU A 173 -12.63 13.64 2.38
C LEU A 173 -12.75 15.12 2.69
N GLU A 174 -13.64 15.49 3.59
CA GLU A 174 -13.86 16.87 4.05
C GLU A 174 -12.61 17.47 4.72
N ASP A 175 -11.80 16.63 5.36
CA ASP A 175 -10.55 17.05 6.02
C ASP A 175 -9.49 17.52 5.01
N PHE A 176 -9.62 17.08 3.75
CA PHE A 176 -8.75 17.47 2.64
C PHE A 176 -9.37 18.55 1.74
N ALA A 177 -10.60 18.95 2.04
CA ALA A 177 -11.23 20.02 1.28
C ALA A 177 -10.44 21.32 1.51
N PRO A 178 -10.03 22.03 0.43
CA PRO A 178 -9.33 23.28 0.58
C PRO A 178 -10.20 24.27 1.38
N ASP A 179 -9.61 24.93 2.36
CA ASP A 179 -10.26 26.00 3.11
C ASP A 179 -10.68 27.16 2.19
N GLU A 180 -11.43 28.11 2.69
CA GLU A 180 -11.94 29.22 1.86
C GLU A 180 -10.83 30.13 1.32
N GLU A 181 -9.68 30.19 2.02
CA GLU A 181 -8.51 30.93 1.56
C GLU A 181 -7.83 30.21 0.39
N SER A 182 -7.61 28.91 0.51
CA SER A 182 -7.09 28.06 -0.57
C SER A 182 -8.03 28.05 -1.78
N LYS A 183 -9.35 27.94 -1.57
CA LYS A 183 -10.34 28.03 -2.66
C LYS A 183 -10.30 29.38 -3.38
N ARG A 184 -10.12 30.47 -2.63
CA ARG A 184 -9.98 31.81 -3.21
C ARG A 184 -8.68 31.92 -4.01
N PHE A 185 -7.56 31.47 -3.48
CA PHE A 185 -6.28 31.45 -4.16
C PHE A 185 -6.32 30.61 -5.45
N ILE A 186 -6.91 29.41 -5.41
CA ILE A 186 -7.10 28.55 -6.57
C ILE A 186 -7.96 29.25 -7.62
N ARG A 187 -9.07 29.89 -7.20
CA ARG A 187 -9.98 30.62 -8.10
C ARG A 187 -9.28 31.81 -8.76
N GLU A 188 -8.48 32.56 -8.03
CA GLU A 188 -7.68 33.67 -8.56
C GLU A 188 -6.64 33.19 -9.57
N ARG A 189 -5.96 32.09 -9.28
CA ARG A 189 -4.99 31.49 -10.21
C ARG A 189 -5.64 30.94 -11.48
N LEU A 190 -6.78 30.28 -11.35
CA LEU A 190 -7.53 29.76 -12.51
C LEU A 190 -8.16 30.88 -13.35
N SER A 191 -8.59 31.98 -12.73
CA SER A 191 -9.12 33.15 -13.48
C SER A 191 -8.03 34.01 -14.12
N GLY A 192 -6.79 33.94 -13.65
CA GLY A 192 -5.63 34.64 -14.20
C GLY A 192 -4.85 33.86 -15.25
N ARG A 193 -5.10 32.57 -15.41
CA ARG A 193 -4.42 31.70 -16.38
C ARG A 193 -5.22 31.64 -17.67
N GLN A 194 -4.85 32.41 -18.65
CA GLN A 194 -5.19 32.12 -20.05
C GLN A 194 -4.68 30.71 -20.37
N ILE A 195 -5.54 29.91 -20.99
CA ILE A 195 -5.38 28.53 -21.42
C ILE A 195 -4.16 28.39 -22.34
N GLY A 196 -2.97 28.31 -21.77
CA GLY A 196 -1.73 28.23 -22.58
C GLY A 196 -0.65 27.27 -22.02
N SER A 197 -0.68 26.97 -20.71
CA SER A 197 0.43 26.22 -20.10
C SER A 197 0.06 24.82 -19.60
N THR A 198 -1.19 24.43 -19.67
CA THR A 198 -1.65 23.10 -19.18
C THR A 198 -1.34 21.96 -20.14
N LEU A 199 -0.98 22.26 -21.39
CA LEU A 199 -0.60 21.23 -22.38
C LEU A 199 0.89 20.87 -22.32
N GLU A 200 1.74 21.77 -21.84
CA GLU A 200 3.18 21.50 -21.68
C GLU A 200 3.47 20.71 -20.41
N GLU A 201 2.82 21.02 -19.29
CA GLU A 201 2.97 20.22 -18.04
C GLU A 201 2.39 18.80 -18.17
N ALA A 202 1.30 18.64 -18.94
CA ALA A 202 0.73 17.31 -19.21
C ALA A 202 1.56 16.50 -20.23
N ALA A 203 2.42 17.16 -21.01
CA ALA A 203 3.33 16.49 -21.93
C ALA A 203 4.59 15.98 -21.20
N ASP A 204 5.10 16.73 -20.23
CA ASP A 204 6.24 16.30 -19.39
C ASP A 204 5.88 15.08 -18.53
N ASP A 205 4.66 15.05 -17.93
CA ASP A 205 4.19 13.88 -17.18
C ASP A 205 4.03 12.61 -18.05
N LEU A 206 3.74 12.78 -19.35
CA LEU A 206 3.63 11.68 -20.32
C LEU A 206 4.99 11.20 -20.83
N GLU A 207 6.01 12.05 -20.84
CA GLU A 207 7.38 11.66 -21.20
C GLU A 207 8.02 10.86 -20.05
N ASP A 208 7.80 11.24 -18.79
CA ASP A 208 8.25 10.47 -17.62
C ASP A 208 7.59 9.08 -17.56
N GLU A 209 6.31 8.95 -17.93
CA GLU A 209 5.64 7.64 -18.01
C GLU A 209 6.19 6.77 -19.16
N ARG A 210 6.63 7.36 -20.27
CA ARG A 210 7.24 6.61 -21.40
C ARG A 210 8.63 6.11 -21.06
N ASP A 211 9.42 6.88 -20.34
CA ASP A 211 10.77 6.48 -19.93
C ASP A 211 10.75 5.37 -18.87
N LEU A 212 9.72 5.33 -18.01
CA LEU A 212 9.50 4.24 -17.06
C LEU A 212 9.04 2.94 -17.72
N LEU A 213 8.35 3.02 -18.86
CA LEU A 213 7.88 1.85 -19.62
C LEU A 213 8.88 1.39 -20.68
N GLY A 214 9.82 2.26 -21.10
CA GLY A 214 10.80 1.97 -22.13
C GLY A 214 12.07 1.26 -21.65
N ASN A 215 12.39 1.38 -20.37
CA ASN A 215 13.65 0.86 -19.83
C ASN A 215 13.60 -0.65 -19.48
N ASP A 216 12.41 -1.26 -19.45
CA ASP A 216 12.28 -2.71 -19.19
C ASP A 216 12.37 -3.59 -20.45
N LEU A 217 12.50 -2.99 -21.64
CA LEU A 217 12.55 -3.72 -22.93
C LEU A 217 13.94 -3.80 -23.57
N GLU A 218 14.93 -3.05 -23.11
CA GLU A 218 16.28 -3.07 -23.72
C GLU A 218 17.25 -4.10 -23.09
N ASP A 219 16.91 -4.71 -21.96
CA ASP A 219 17.80 -5.67 -21.29
C ASP A 219 17.53 -7.18 -21.63
N ALA A 220 16.65 -7.44 -22.60
CA ALA A 220 16.28 -8.81 -23.03
C ALA A 220 16.86 -9.24 -24.40
N GLY A 221 17.84 -8.55 -24.94
CA GLY A 221 18.34 -8.74 -26.32
C GLY A 221 19.82 -9.06 -26.47
N GLY A 222 20.40 -9.90 -25.61
CA GLY A 222 21.78 -10.40 -25.78
C GLY A 222 21.82 -11.92 -25.99
N LEU A 223 21.48 -12.40 -27.19
CA LEU A 223 21.81 -13.78 -27.59
C LEU A 223 23.29 -13.81 -28.03
N PRO A 224 24.11 -14.77 -27.57
CA PRO A 224 25.45 -14.94 -28.07
C PRO A 224 25.42 -15.49 -29.50
N ASP A 225 26.17 -14.85 -30.38
CA ASP A 225 26.47 -15.29 -31.74
C ASP A 225 27.47 -16.44 -31.68
N ASP A 226 26.96 -17.68 -31.77
CA ASP A 226 27.79 -18.88 -31.96
C ASP A 226 28.12 -19.04 -33.45
N GLY A 227 29.16 -18.33 -33.88
CA GLY A 227 29.78 -18.54 -35.16
C GLY A 227 30.61 -19.86 -35.20
N GLU A 228 30.01 -20.96 -35.56
CA GLU A 228 30.76 -22.17 -36.00
C GLU A 228 31.22 -22.00 -37.46
N ALA A 229 32.54 -21.80 -37.58
CA ALA A 229 33.23 -21.92 -38.84
C ALA A 229 33.43 -23.39 -39.21
N LEU A 230 32.78 -23.85 -40.28
CA LEU A 230 33.11 -25.13 -40.93
C LEU A 230 34.43 -24.89 -41.76
N GLY A 231 35.48 -25.54 -41.32
CA GLY A 231 36.71 -25.71 -42.07
C GLY A 231 36.72 -27.09 -42.77
N ASP A 232 36.93 -27.04 -44.09
CA ASP A 232 37.22 -28.20 -44.92
C ASP A 232 38.57 -28.84 -44.56
N GLU A 233 38.56 -30.17 -44.37
CA GLU A 233 39.47 -31.15 -45.00
C GLU A 233 39.05 -32.58 -44.58
#